data_d716c33db9164e51c3066a334d1e6f32
#
_entry.id   d716c33db9164e51c3066a334d1e6f32
#
_cell.length_a   1.000
_cell.length_b   1.000
_cell.length_c   1.000
_cell.angle_alpha   90.00
_cell.angle_beta   90.00
_cell.angle_gamma   90.00
#
_symmetry.space_group_name_H-M   'P 1'
#
loop_
_entity.id
_entity.type
_entity.pdbx_description
1 polymer ?
#
loop_
_entity_poly.entity_id
_entity_poly.type
_entity_poly.pdbx_seq_one_letter_code
_entity_poly.pdbx_strand_id
1 'polypeptide(L)'
;MNWIIVAISGAFFQNLRSTLQKKLNQKVSTIASTYVRFAFALPFGTILFFLYFQDLNVIPEILSQKKFIFNVLLGSIFQIIFTFILLYLFRFANFVVGTSLSKTEVIQVAIFEYLIIGDKLNKFLSLIHI
;
A
#
# COMPACT_ATOMS: atom_id res chain seq x y z
N MET A 1 -16.12 18.31 3.78
CA MET A 1 -15.59 18.60 2.43
C MET A 1 -14.09 18.38 2.30
N ASN A 2 -13.33 18.43 3.38
CA ASN A 2 -11.84 18.28 3.32
C ASN A 2 -11.33 16.88 2.94
N TRP A 3 -12.09 15.83 3.19
CA TRP A 3 -11.67 14.45 2.88
C TRP A 3 -11.52 14.18 1.38
N ILE A 4 -12.34 14.84 0.53
CA ILE A 4 -12.27 14.70 -0.92
C ILE A 4 -10.94 15.24 -1.45
N ILE A 5 -10.51 16.41 -0.95
CA ILE A 5 -9.23 17.02 -1.34
C ILE A 5 -8.07 16.11 -0.92
N VAL A 6 -8.13 15.55 0.29
CA VAL A 6 -7.10 14.62 0.78
C VAL A 6 -7.05 13.35 -0.08
N ALA A 7 -8.22 12.78 -0.43
CA ALA A 7 -8.31 11.61 -1.28
C ALA A 7 -7.74 11.85 -2.69
N ILE A 8 -8.10 12.97 -3.31
CA ILE A 8 -7.58 13.36 -4.64
C ILE A 8 -6.06 13.56 -4.58
N SER A 9 -5.57 14.27 -3.56
CA SER A 9 -4.14 14.48 -3.36
C SER A 9 -3.41 13.15 -3.16
N GLY A 10 -3.95 12.24 -2.37
CA GLY A 10 -3.41 10.91 -2.16
C GLY A 10 -3.32 10.11 -3.47
N ALA A 11 -4.40 10.11 -4.26
CA ALA A 11 -4.42 9.45 -5.57
C ALA A 11 -3.39 10.04 -6.53
N PHE A 12 -3.24 11.37 -6.55
CA PHE A 12 -2.23 12.05 -7.36
C PHE A 12 -0.81 11.62 -6.98
N PHE A 13 -0.46 11.68 -5.68
CA PHE A 13 0.86 11.27 -5.21
C PHE A 13 1.12 9.78 -5.43
N GLN A 14 0.11 8.93 -5.33
CA GLN A 14 0.23 7.50 -5.62
C GLN A 14 0.54 7.26 -7.10
N ASN A 15 -0.11 7.97 -8.02
CA ASN A 15 0.17 7.87 -9.45
C ASN A 15 1.56 8.40 -9.78
N LEU A 16 1.96 9.54 -9.19
CA LEU A 16 3.30 10.10 -9.35
C LEU A 16 4.37 9.12 -8.88
N ARG A 17 4.19 8.52 -7.71
CA ARG A 17 5.08 7.49 -7.18
C ARG A 17 5.20 6.29 -8.14
N SER A 18 4.08 5.79 -8.65
CA SER A 18 4.07 4.63 -9.58
C SER A 18 4.81 4.94 -10.87
N THR A 19 4.64 6.15 -11.39
CA THR A 19 5.33 6.62 -12.61
C THR A 19 6.85 6.75 -12.40
N LEU A 20 7.26 7.33 -11.27
CA LEU A 20 8.68 7.46 -10.91
C LEU A 20 9.31 6.09 -10.68
N GLN A 21 8.58 5.18 -10.04
CA GLN A 21 9.03 3.82 -9.77
C GLN A 21 9.20 3.01 -11.06
N LYS A 22 8.34 3.20 -12.06
CA LYS A 22 8.53 2.62 -13.39
C LYS A 22 9.82 3.13 -14.05
N LYS A 23 10.06 4.44 -14.02
CA LYS A 23 11.30 5.02 -14.57
C LYS A 23 12.54 4.48 -13.86
N LEU A 24 12.48 4.32 -12.54
CA LEU A 24 13.57 3.75 -11.76
C LEU A 24 13.80 2.28 -12.14
N ASN A 25 12.74 1.49 -12.26
CA ASN A 25 12.82 0.07 -12.60
C ASN A 25 13.39 -0.22 -13.99
N GLN A 26 13.41 0.78 -14.89
CA GLN A 26 14.11 0.70 -16.18
C GLN A 26 15.62 0.85 -16.04
N LYS A 27 16.11 1.51 -14.98
CA LYS A 27 17.52 1.81 -14.76
C LYS A 27 18.21 0.86 -13.80
N VAL A 28 17.45 0.24 -12.89
CA VAL A 28 17.95 -0.67 -11.87
C VAL A 28 17.19 -2.00 -11.90
N SER A 29 17.70 -3.01 -11.20
CA SER A 29 17.00 -4.29 -11.08
C SER A 29 15.68 -4.14 -10.34
N THR A 30 14.70 -5.02 -10.61
CA THR A 30 13.40 -5.02 -9.93
C THR A 30 13.55 -5.18 -8.42
N ILE A 31 14.52 -5.99 -7.96
CA ILE A 31 14.84 -6.16 -6.54
C ILE A 31 15.31 -4.84 -5.93
N ALA A 32 16.25 -4.15 -6.59
CA ALA A 32 16.74 -2.86 -6.09
C ALA A 32 15.63 -1.80 -6.05
N SER A 33 14.77 -1.76 -7.07
CA SER A 33 13.62 -0.85 -7.09
C SER A 33 12.60 -1.15 -5.98
N THR A 34 12.39 -2.43 -5.67
CA THR A 34 11.54 -2.85 -4.53
C THR A 34 12.17 -2.43 -3.20
N TYR A 35 13.47 -2.69 -3.01
CA TYR A 35 14.19 -2.31 -1.80
C TYR A 35 14.14 -0.79 -1.55
N VAL A 36 14.44 0.01 -2.56
CA VAL A 36 14.38 1.48 -2.47
C VAL A 36 13.02 1.97 -2.00
N ARG A 37 11.93 1.37 -2.51
CA ARG A 37 10.57 1.73 -2.10
C ARG A 37 10.35 1.62 -0.59
N PHE A 38 10.79 0.52 0.02
CA PHE A 38 10.60 0.28 1.44
C PHE A 38 11.64 0.98 2.31
N ALA A 39 12.92 0.97 1.89
CA ALA A 39 14.00 1.61 2.64
C ALA A 39 13.79 3.12 2.81
N PHE A 40 13.35 3.81 1.76
CA PHE A 40 13.07 5.25 1.85
C PHE A 40 11.76 5.57 2.59
N ALA A 41 10.82 4.64 2.68
CA ALA A 41 9.61 4.84 3.46
C ALA A 41 9.86 4.79 4.98
N LEU A 42 10.86 4.03 5.43
CA LEU A 42 11.17 3.85 6.86
C LEU A 42 11.48 5.17 7.60
N PRO A 43 12.41 6.04 7.15
CA PRO A 43 12.72 7.26 7.88
C PRO A 43 11.51 8.20 7.97
N PHE A 44 10.71 8.32 6.89
CA PHE A 44 9.51 9.13 6.92
C PHE A 44 8.44 8.55 7.85
N GLY A 45 8.23 7.24 7.82
CA GLY A 45 7.31 6.54 8.72
C GLY A 45 7.73 6.69 10.18
N THR A 46 9.03 6.58 10.47
CA THR A 46 9.58 6.76 11.81
C THR A 46 9.38 8.19 12.32
N ILE A 47 9.66 9.20 11.50
CA ILE A 47 9.45 10.61 11.86
C ILE A 47 7.97 10.87 12.15
N LEU A 48 7.06 10.41 11.26
CA LEU A 48 5.63 10.58 11.47
C LEU A 48 5.14 9.86 12.72
N PHE A 49 5.67 8.68 13.01
CA PHE A 49 5.34 7.95 14.23
C PHE A 49 5.69 8.77 15.47
N PHE A 50 6.90 9.31 15.57
CA PHE A 50 7.32 10.13 16.72
C PHE A 50 6.60 11.47 16.82
N LEU A 51 6.17 12.03 15.69
CA LEU A 51 5.38 13.27 15.70
C LEU A 51 3.94 13.03 16.19
N TYR A 52 3.38 11.86 15.91
CA TYR A 52 1.98 11.55 16.23
C TYR A 52 1.84 10.91 17.62
N PHE A 53 2.75 10.00 17.96
CA PHE A 53 2.78 9.31 19.24
C PHE A 53 3.84 9.94 20.14
N GLN A 54 3.41 10.84 21.02
CA GLN A 54 4.31 11.50 22.00
C GLN A 54 4.64 10.57 23.16
N ASP A 55 3.86 9.51 23.39
CA ASP A 55 4.06 8.54 24.46
C ASP A 55 4.64 7.24 23.95
N LEU A 56 5.89 6.96 24.29
CA LEU A 56 6.62 5.75 23.90
C LEU A 56 6.17 4.49 24.67
N ASN A 57 5.37 4.64 25.72
CA ASN A 57 4.85 3.51 26.50
C ASN A 57 3.86 2.64 25.70
N VAL A 58 3.34 3.17 24.60
CA VAL A 58 2.46 2.42 23.67
C VAL A 58 3.22 1.31 22.94
N ILE A 59 4.53 1.45 22.72
CA ILE A 59 5.34 0.49 21.96
C ILE A 59 5.39 -0.89 22.62
N PRO A 60 5.74 -1.01 23.93
CA PRO A 60 5.74 -2.32 24.60
C PRO A 60 4.37 -3.01 24.62
N GLU A 61 3.29 -2.24 24.75
CA GLU A 61 1.93 -2.76 24.72
C GLU A 61 1.58 -3.38 23.37
N ILE A 62 1.89 -2.68 22.28
CA ILE A 62 1.70 -3.19 20.91
C ILE A 62 2.55 -4.45 20.66
N LEU A 63 3.81 -4.43 21.09
CA LEU A 63 4.74 -5.55 20.92
C LEU A 63 4.36 -6.78 21.78
N SER A 64 3.59 -6.61 22.84
CA SER A 64 3.09 -7.73 23.64
C SER A 64 1.97 -8.51 22.94
N GLN A 65 1.30 -7.92 21.97
CA GLN A 65 0.18 -8.53 21.25
C GLN A 65 0.67 -9.46 20.14
N LYS A 66 0.99 -10.71 20.46
CA LYS A 66 1.51 -11.73 19.52
C LYS A 66 0.68 -11.88 18.25
N LYS A 67 -0.65 -11.84 18.36
CA LYS A 67 -1.56 -11.96 17.21
C LYS A 67 -1.43 -10.76 16.25
N PHE A 68 -1.27 -9.56 16.80
CA PHE A 68 -1.05 -8.35 16.01
C PHE A 68 0.28 -8.43 15.25
N ILE A 69 1.36 -8.79 15.95
CA ILE A 69 2.70 -8.91 15.33
C ILE A 69 2.69 -9.97 14.22
N PHE A 70 2.06 -11.11 14.45
CA PHE A 70 1.96 -12.16 13.43
C PHE A 70 1.25 -11.65 12.17
N ASN A 71 0.13 -10.96 12.32
CA ASN A 71 -0.62 -10.40 11.20
C ASN A 71 0.18 -9.31 10.46
N VAL A 72 0.89 -8.45 11.18
CA VAL A 72 1.75 -7.42 10.60
C VAL A 72 2.90 -8.03 9.80
N LEU A 73 3.58 -9.04 10.35
CA LEU A 73 4.65 -9.74 9.65
C LEU A 73 4.15 -10.44 8.39
N LEU A 74 3.03 -11.15 8.49
CA LEU A 74 2.42 -11.83 7.36
C LEU A 74 2.02 -10.83 6.26
N GLY A 75 1.33 -9.75 6.63
CA GLY A 75 0.95 -8.68 5.73
C GLY A 75 2.14 -8.00 5.07
N SER A 76 3.22 -7.77 5.82
CA SER A 76 4.46 -7.17 5.31
C SER A 76 5.12 -8.05 4.24
N ILE A 77 5.17 -9.36 4.47
CA ILE A 77 5.72 -10.32 3.50
C ILE A 77 4.91 -10.29 2.20
N PHE A 78 3.58 -10.39 2.31
CA PHE A 78 2.72 -10.33 1.14
C PHE A 78 2.83 -8.99 0.40
N GLN A 79 2.96 -7.88 1.12
CA GLN A 79 3.15 -6.55 0.53
C GLN A 79 4.46 -6.45 -0.26
N ILE A 80 5.54 -7.04 0.23
CA ILE A 80 6.83 -7.08 -0.47
C ILE A 80 6.71 -7.91 -1.75
N ILE A 81 6.12 -9.11 -1.65
CA ILE A 81 5.91 -10.01 -2.79
C ILE A 81 5.04 -9.33 -3.86
N PHE A 82 3.91 -8.75 -3.46
CA PHE A 82 3.01 -8.04 -4.36
C PHE A 82 3.73 -6.88 -5.08
N THR A 83 4.49 -6.09 -4.33
CA THR A 83 5.26 -4.97 -4.90
C THR A 83 6.29 -5.46 -5.91
N PHE A 84 7.00 -6.54 -5.58
CA PHE A 84 7.98 -7.14 -6.48
C PHE A 84 7.32 -7.61 -7.79
N ILE A 85 6.21 -8.33 -7.71
CA ILE A 85 5.45 -8.81 -8.88
C ILE A 85 4.96 -7.63 -9.71
N LEU A 86 4.41 -6.59 -9.09
CA LEU A 86 3.93 -5.40 -9.79
C LEU A 86 5.05 -4.70 -10.56
N LEU A 87 6.22 -4.52 -9.92
CA LEU A 87 7.38 -3.91 -10.57
C LEU A 87 7.98 -4.80 -11.66
N TYR A 88 7.92 -6.11 -11.48
CA TYR A 88 8.31 -7.06 -12.51
C TYR A 88 7.40 -6.95 -13.74
N LEU A 89 6.08 -6.84 -13.54
CA LEU A 89 5.12 -6.61 -14.61
C LEU A 89 5.39 -5.29 -15.36
N PHE A 90 5.76 -4.23 -14.67
CA PHE A 90 6.11 -2.95 -15.30
C PHE A 90 7.32 -3.03 -16.24
N ARG A 91 8.14 -4.05 -16.09
CA ARG A 91 9.31 -4.29 -16.96
C ARG A 91 8.91 -4.92 -18.30
N PHE A 92 7.90 -5.79 -18.31
CA PHE A 92 7.49 -6.57 -19.49
C PHE A 92 6.20 -6.06 -20.15
N ALA A 93 5.35 -5.38 -19.41
CA ALA A 93 4.07 -4.89 -19.89
C ALA A 93 4.06 -3.36 -20.01
N ASN A 94 3.12 -2.87 -20.83
CA ASN A 94 2.82 -1.44 -20.83
C ASN A 94 2.34 -1.00 -19.45
N PHE A 95 2.76 0.20 -19.04
CA PHE A 95 2.39 0.79 -17.76
C PHE A 95 0.87 0.78 -17.50
N VAL A 96 0.09 1.04 -18.55
CA VAL A 96 -1.38 1.04 -18.47
C VAL A 96 -1.90 -0.35 -18.09
N VAL A 97 -1.36 -1.42 -18.69
CA VAL A 97 -1.78 -2.79 -18.38
C VAL A 97 -1.42 -3.15 -16.93
N GLY A 98 -0.19 -2.85 -16.49
CA GLY A 98 0.23 -3.14 -15.11
C GLY A 98 -0.57 -2.36 -14.07
N THR A 99 -0.87 -1.09 -14.31
CA THR A 99 -1.69 -0.27 -13.41
C THR A 99 -3.17 -0.70 -13.42
N SER A 100 -3.71 -1.10 -14.56
CA SER A 100 -5.08 -1.61 -14.64
C SER A 100 -5.24 -2.94 -13.88
N LEU A 101 -4.27 -3.85 -14.01
CA LEU A 101 -4.26 -5.09 -13.25
C LEU A 101 -4.13 -4.85 -11.75
N SER A 102 -3.33 -3.88 -11.32
CA SER A 102 -3.24 -3.55 -9.90
C SER A 102 -4.54 -2.96 -9.32
N LYS A 103 -5.40 -2.38 -10.17
CA LYS A 103 -6.72 -1.88 -9.72
C LYS A 103 -7.72 -3.00 -9.45
N THR A 104 -7.50 -4.22 -9.95
CA THR A 104 -8.34 -5.37 -9.60
C THR A 104 -8.23 -5.75 -8.12
N GLU A 105 -7.14 -5.33 -7.44
CA GLU A 105 -6.97 -5.48 -6.00
C GLU A 105 -8.15 -4.88 -5.23
N VAL A 106 -8.62 -3.70 -5.63
CA VAL A 106 -9.74 -3.01 -4.97
C VAL A 106 -11.02 -3.85 -5.01
N ILE A 107 -11.29 -4.49 -6.15
CA ILE A 107 -12.47 -5.35 -6.32
C ILE A 107 -12.31 -6.61 -5.45
N GLN A 108 -11.12 -7.20 -5.41
CA GLN A 108 -10.84 -8.39 -4.60
C GLN A 108 -11.00 -8.07 -3.11
N VAL A 109 -10.46 -6.94 -2.65
CA VAL A 109 -10.60 -6.50 -1.25
C VAL A 109 -12.07 -6.32 -0.90
N ALA A 110 -12.87 -5.66 -1.74
CA ALA A 110 -14.30 -5.48 -1.52
C ALA A 110 -15.06 -6.82 -1.42
N ILE A 111 -14.70 -7.81 -2.25
CA ILE A 111 -15.29 -9.15 -2.18
C ILE A 111 -14.90 -9.85 -0.87
N PHE A 112 -13.63 -9.78 -0.46
CA PHE A 112 -13.16 -10.39 0.78
C PHE A 112 -13.79 -9.72 2.00
N GLU A 113 -13.91 -8.40 2.00
CA GLU A 113 -14.57 -7.65 3.07
C GLU A 113 -16.02 -8.09 3.24
N TYR A 114 -16.75 -8.20 2.12
CA TYR A 114 -18.12 -8.71 2.15
C TYR A 114 -18.23 -10.15 2.66
N LEU A 115 -17.32 -11.05 2.22
CA LEU A 115 -17.37 -12.48 2.56
C LEU A 115 -16.89 -12.77 3.98
N ILE A 116 -15.86 -12.06 4.47
CA ILE A 116 -15.19 -12.37 5.73
C ILE A 116 -15.75 -11.54 6.88
N ILE A 117 -16.00 -10.25 6.65
CA ILE A 117 -16.45 -9.32 7.68
C ILE A 117 -17.99 -9.24 7.72
N GLY A 118 -18.65 -9.56 6.60
CA GLY A 118 -20.10 -9.53 6.49
C GLY A 118 -20.68 -8.11 6.40
N ASP A 119 -19.82 -7.10 6.23
CA ASP A 119 -20.24 -5.72 6.06
C ASP A 119 -20.98 -5.55 4.73
N LYS A 120 -22.20 -5.07 4.81
CA LYS A 120 -22.99 -4.74 3.61
C LYS A 120 -22.35 -3.51 2.96
N LEU A 121 -21.68 -3.72 1.85
CA LEU A 121 -21.18 -2.64 1.00
C LEU A 121 -22.33 -1.66 0.70
N ASN A 122 -22.28 -0.49 1.28
CA ASN A 122 -23.23 0.57 0.96
C ASN A 122 -22.99 0.97 -0.50
N LYS A 123 -24.08 1.04 -1.31
CA LYS A 123 -23.98 1.33 -2.76
C LYS A 123 -23.14 2.56 -3.09
N PHE A 124 -23.07 3.53 -2.17
CA PHE A 124 -22.23 4.73 -2.29
C PHE A 124 -20.73 4.46 -2.08
N LEU A 125 -20.37 3.56 -1.17
CA LEU A 125 -18.97 3.18 -0.93
C LEU A 125 -18.41 2.32 -2.08
N SER A 126 -19.23 1.48 -2.68
CA SER A 126 -18.85 0.70 -3.86
C SER A 126 -18.49 1.60 -5.06
N LEU A 127 -19.16 2.74 -5.21
CA LEU A 127 -18.89 3.69 -6.30
C LEU A 127 -17.61 4.53 -6.07
N ILE A 128 -17.17 4.69 -4.84
CA ILE A 128 -15.96 5.45 -4.47
C ILE A 128 -14.70 4.58 -4.57
N HIS A 129 -14.85 3.25 -4.47
CA HIS A 129 -13.73 2.30 -4.57
C HIS A 129 -13.38 1.91 -6.01
N ILE A 130 -14.21 2.21 -6.99
CA ILE A 130 -13.95 2.04 -8.42
C ILE A 130 -13.39 3.35 -9.00
#